data_2801e40f602077bc601096f4dc48f528
#
_entry.id   2801e40f602077bc601096f4dc48f528
#
_cell.length_a   1.000
_cell.length_b   1.000
_cell.length_c   1.000
_cell.angle_alpha   90.00
_cell.angle_beta   90.00
_cell.angle_gamma   90.00
#
_symmetry.space_group_name_H-M   'P 1'
#
loop_
_entity.id
_entity.type
_entity.pdbx_description
1 polymer ?
#
loop_
_entity_poly.entity_id
_entity_poly.type
_entity_poly.pdbx_seq_one_letter_code
_entity_poly.pdbx_strand_id
1 'polypeptide(L)'
;MYILTIIKNIKLMKNITLVYSSIFSFIFITCNAQVKLNDIPLQDEVKNYTLETVVSGIQIPWGMTWLPDGTMVVTEKTGILYQVKDGVKTEIKNLPKVYNRGQGGLLDVVLHPDYKKNGWIYITYSSTEGEGDGGNTKLIRAKLQNGSLIQIESLYKASPNTTKGQHFGSRIVFDKEGFIYFSAGERGDHFVNPQDITRDNGKIYRLNDDGSIPKDNPFVGKEGAKEAIYSYGHRNPQGLAMNPFTGAVWEHEHGPQGGDEINIIKKAANYGWPVVTYGIDYDGTSISTESEKPDIEKPIYYWLPSIAPSGMAFVTSDRYPDWKGHLLVGSLKFQYLELVKLKKDTIIGRQKIAVNIGRVRNVAQGPDGYIYIAVEGKGILKIIPN
;
A
#
# COMPACT_ATOMS: atom_id res chain seq x y z
N MET A 1 -59.55 -2.36 -74.22
CA MET A 1 -58.79 -1.20 -73.78
C MET A 1 -58.26 -1.37 -72.38
N TYR A 2 -57.75 -2.64 -72.01
CA TYR A 2 -57.24 -2.97 -70.65
C TYR A 2 -55.94 -3.71 -70.67
N ILE A 3 -55.40 -4.07 -71.86
CA ILE A 3 -54.19 -4.87 -71.96
C ILE A 3 -52.91 -4.05 -72.29
N LEU A 4 -53.06 -2.80 -72.72
CA LEU A 4 -51.95 -1.88 -73.08
C LEU A 4 -51.38 -1.09 -71.90
N THR A 5 -52.06 -1.08 -70.76
CA THR A 5 -51.62 -0.32 -69.56
C THR A 5 -50.71 -1.18 -68.68
N ILE A 6 -50.76 -2.49 -68.75
CA ILE A 6 -49.97 -3.38 -67.93
C ILE A 6 -48.52 -3.55 -68.44
N ILE A 7 -48.30 -3.42 -69.74
CA ILE A 7 -46.99 -3.60 -70.37
C ILE A 7 -46.07 -2.36 -70.16
N LYS A 8 -46.65 -1.17 -69.94
CA LYS A 8 -45.86 0.06 -69.65
C LYS A 8 -45.31 0.12 -68.22
N ASN A 9 -45.98 -0.55 -67.26
CA ASN A 9 -45.51 -0.57 -65.85
C ASN A 9 -44.45 -1.61 -65.55
N ILE A 10 -44.29 -2.66 -66.41
CA ILE A 10 -43.27 -3.67 -66.25
C ILE A 10 -41.90 -3.21 -66.77
N LYS A 11 -41.86 -2.26 -67.71
CA LYS A 11 -40.59 -1.71 -68.23
C LYS A 11 -40.00 -0.61 -67.34
N LEU A 12 -40.80 -0.02 -66.44
CA LEU A 12 -40.33 1.01 -65.48
C LEU A 12 -39.77 0.40 -64.17
N MET A 13 -40.08 -0.91 -63.89
CA MET A 13 -39.57 -1.61 -62.71
C MET A 13 -38.25 -2.32 -62.92
N LYS A 14 -37.71 -2.38 -64.17
CA LYS A 14 -36.42 -3.00 -64.45
C LYS A 14 -35.20 -2.08 -64.30
N ASN A 15 -35.39 -0.79 -64.09
CA ASN A 15 -34.30 0.18 -63.93
C ASN A 15 -34.13 0.75 -62.52
N ILE A 16 -34.82 0.21 -61.50
CA ILE A 16 -34.70 0.68 -60.10
C ILE A 16 -33.97 -0.38 -59.23
N THR A 17 -33.60 -1.51 -59.77
CA THR A 17 -32.97 -2.60 -58.97
C THR A 17 -31.44 -2.62 -59.06
N LEU A 18 -30.77 -1.53 -59.43
CA LEU A 18 -29.29 -1.49 -59.56
C LEU A 18 -28.63 -0.27 -58.92
N VAL A 19 -29.15 0.30 -57.83
CA VAL A 19 -28.48 1.37 -57.08
C VAL A 19 -28.59 1.19 -55.55
N TYR A 20 -29.01 0.03 -55.05
CA TYR A 20 -28.94 -0.31 -53.62
C TYR A 20 -28.03 -1.46 -53.32
N SER A 21 -26.83 -1.44 -53.90
CA SER A 21 -25.75 -2.31 -53.49
C SER A 21 -24.54 -1.44 -53.22
N SER A 22 -24.24 -1.27 -51.95
CA SER A 22 -23.03 -0.75 -51.36
C SER A 22 -23.21 0.53 -50.56
N ILE A 23 -23.66 0.41 -49.32
CA ILE A 23 -23.16 1.08 -48.11
C ILE A 23 -23.78 0.33 -46.92
N PHE A 24 -23.38 -0.94 -46.71
CA PHE A 24 -23.34 -1.53 -45.38
C PHE A 24 -21.98 -1.18 -44.83
N SER A 25 -21.80 0.04 -44.37
CA SER A 25 -20.72 0.38 -43.44
C SER A 25 -20.96 -0.43 -42.20
N PHE A 26 -20.19 -1.49 -42.03
CA PHE A 26 -20.02 -2.14 -40.74
C PHE A 26 -19.45 -1.10 -39.78
N ILE A 27 -20.32 -0.43 -39.06
CA ILE A 27 -19.94 0.25 -37.82
C ILE A 27 -19.59 -0.88 -36.87
N PHE A 28 -18.30 -1.28 -36.84
CA PHE A 28 -17.75 -1.98 -35.71
C PHE A 28 -17.83 -1.00 -34.54
N ILE A 29 -18.94 -1.05 -33.81
CA ILE A 29 -18.97 -0.54 -32.45
C ILE A 29 -18.02 -1.47 -31.69
N THR A 30 -16.74 -1.10 -31.64
CA THR A 30 -15.83 -1.62 -30.63
C THR A 30 -16.39 -1.14 -29.30
N CYS A 31 -17.26 -1.95 -28.70
CA CYS A 31 -17.63 -1.80 -27.31
C CYS A 31 -16.32 -2.09 -26.54
N ASN A 32 -15.48 -1.05 -26.37
CA ASN A 32 -14.47 -1.05 -25.37
C ASN A 32 -15.22 -1.03 -24.03
N ALA A 33 -15.66 -2.20 -23.57
CA ALA A 33 -16.07 -2.38 -22.20
C ALA A 33 -14.84 -1.96 -21.37
N GLN A 34 -14.87 -0.76 -20.82
CA GLN A 34 -13.89 -0.30 -19.85
C GLN A 34 -14.00 -1.26 -18.66
N VAL A 35 -13.06 -2.20 -18.55
CA VAL A 35 -12.99 -3.11 -17.41
C VAL A 35 -12.90 -2.23 -16.18
N LYS A 36 -13.90 -2.32 -15.29
CA LYS A 36 -13.85 -1.57 -14.04
C LYS A 36 -12.60 -1.99 -13.27
N LEU A 37 -11.95 -1.07 -12.59
CA LEU A 37 -10.69 -1.32 -11.88
C LEU A 37 -10.76 -2.51 -10.90
N ASN A 38 -11.94 -2.85 -10.39
CA ASN A 38 -12.14 -3.95 -9.45
C ASN A 38 -12.69 -5.25 -10.07
N ASP A 39 -12.87 -5.31 -11.40
CA ASP A 39 -13.46 -6.49 -12.08
C ASP A 39 -12.44 -7.62 -12.36
N ILE A 40 -11.18 -7.44 -11.90
CA ILE A 40 -10.14 -8.46 -12.04
C ILE A 40 -10.40 -9.62 -11.07
N PRO A 41 -10.72 -10.83 -11.56
CA PRO A 41 -11.07 -11.94 -10.68
C PRO A 41 -9.88 -12.39 -9.83
N LEU A 42 -10.17 -12.70 -8.57
CA LEU A 42 -9.21 -13.30 -7.66
C LEU A 42 -9.15 -14.81 -7.89
N GLN A 43 -8.06 -15.28 -8.47
CA GLN A 43 -7.81 -16.69 -8.73
C GLN A 43 -7.52 -17.44 -7.42
N ASP A 44 -7.90 -18.72 -7.38
CA ASP A 44 -7.56 -19.58 -6.26
C ASP A 44 -6.06 -19.90 -6.20
N GLU A 45 -5.63 -20.37 -5.04
CA GLU A 45 -4.25 -20.74 -4.78
C GLU A 45 -3.80 -21.91 -5.66
N VAL A 46 -2.63 -21.75 -6.29
CA VAL A 46 -1.86 -22.86 -6.86
C VAL A 46 -0.70 -23.13 -5.92
N LYS A 47 -0.76 -24.23 -5.17
CA LYS A 47 0.19 -24.55 -4.13
C LYS A 47 1.43 -25.25 -4.69
N ASN A 48 2.40 -24.47 -5.14
CA ASN A 48 3.72 -24.91 -5.63
C ASN A 48 4.86 -24.49 -4.67
N TYR A 49 4.58 -24.45 -3.36
CA TYR A 49 5.52 -24.07 -2.32
C TYR A 49 5.17 -24.73 -0.98
N THR A 50 6.11 -24.68 -0.06
CA THR A 50 5.93 -25.04 1.35
C THR A 50 6.14 -23.84 2.25
N LEU A 51 5.66 -23.91 3.49
CA LEU A 51 5.83 -22.87 4.51
C LEU A 51 6.71 -23.41 5.63
N GLU A 52 7.77 -22.69 5.95
CA GLU A 52 8.68 -22.98 7.07
C GLU A 52 8.52 -21.90 8.15
N THR A 53 8.40 -22.31 9.41
CA THR A 53 8.42 -21.37 10.53
C THR A 53 9.86 -20.95 10.83
N VAL A 54 10.13 -19.65 10.68
CA VAL A 54 11.45 -19.06 10.98
C VAL A 54 11.57 -18.73 12.46
N VAL A 55 10.54 -18.12 13.03
CA VAL A 55 10.45 -17.81 14.46
C VAL A 55 9.00 -17.74 14.88
N SER A 56 8.69 -18.34 16.03
CA SER A 56 7.36 -18.32 16.65
C SER A 56 7.30 -17.41 17.89
N GLY A 57 6.10 -17.26 18.46
CA GLY A 57 5.89 -16.55 19.72
C GLY A 57 6.07 -15.02 19.64
N ILE A 58 5.94 -14.43 18.45
CA ILE A 58 5.76 -13.00 18.25
C ILE A 58 4.27 -12.80 17.95
N GLN A 59 3.55 -12.11 18.81
CA GLN A 59 2.07 -12.05 18.73
C GLN A 59 1.58 -11.20 17.57
N ILE A 60 2.11 -9.98 17.41
CA ILE A 60 1.76 -9.08 16.32
C ILE A 60 3.06 -8.57 15.68
N PRO A 61 3.74 -9.42 14.86
CA PRO A 61 4.96 -9.01 14.15
C PRO A 61 4.58 -7.98 13.09
N TRP A 62 5.05 -6.73 13.26
CA TRP A 62 4.56 -5.62 12.44
C TRP A 62 5.50 -5.25 11.29
N GLY A 63 6.78 -4.98 11.59
CA GLY A 63 7.85 -4.68 10.64
C GLY A 63 8.95 -5.74 10.72
N MET A 64 9.67 -5.96 9.61
CA MET A 64 10.84 -6.84 9.57
C MET A 64 11.86 -6.36 8.55
N THR A 65 13.13 -6.48 8.92
CA THR A 65 14.29 -6.17 8.07
C THR A 65 15.46 -7.08 8.43
N TRP A 66 16.58 -7.04 7.70
CA TRP A 66 17.72 -7.93 7.90
C TRP A 66 19.01 -7.14 8.00
N LEU A 67 19.80 -7.43 9.03
CA LEU A 67 21.18 -6.97 9.16
C LEU A 67 22.07 -7.64 8.08
N PRO A 68 23.23 -7.05 7.76
CA PRO A 68 24.12 -7.60 6.74
C PRO A 68 24.65 -9.01 7.01
N ASP A 69 24.61 -9.47 8.27
CA ASP A 69 25.00 -10.83 8.69
C ASP A 69 23.85 -11.85 8.61
N GLY A 70 22.70 -11.44 8.05
CA GLY A 70 21.50 -12.27 7.94
C GLY A 70 20.60 -12.28 9.17
N THR A 71 21.00 -11.66 10.28
CA THR A 71 20.15 -11.51 11.47
C THR A 71 18.92 -10.69 11.12
N MET A 72 17.72 -11.22 11.38
CA MET A 72 16.47 -10.49 11.17
C MET A 72 16.20 -9.56 12.35
N VAL A 73 15.68 -8.36 12.08
CA VAL A 73 15.14 -7.42 13.08
C VAL A 73 13.65 -7.34 12.89
N VAL A 74 12.87 -7.59 13.95
CA VAL A 74 11.41 -7.65 13.90
C VAL A 74 10.81 -6.79 15.00
N THR A 75 9.85 -5.94 14.64
CA THR A 75 9.04 -5.21 15.63
C THR A 75 7.85 -6.06 16.06
N GLU A 76 7.56 -6.06 17.35
CA GLU A 76 6.31 -6.54 17.90
C GLU A 76 5.48 -5.34 18.40
N LYS A 77 4.25 -5.25 17.93
CA LYS A 77 3.39 -4.07 18.10
C LYS A 77 3.26 -3.59 19.56
N THR A 78 3.34 -4.48 20.52
CA THR A 78 3.25 -4.13 21.96
C THR A 78 4.40 -3.26 22.47
N GLY A 79 5.50 -3.16 21.70
CA GLY A 79 6.64 -2.29 22.03
C GLY A 79 7.95 -3.07 22.23
N ILE A 80 8.08 -4.26 21.67
CA ILE A 80 9.30 -5.04 21.73
C ILE A 80 9.96 -5.11 20.35
N LEU A 81 11.25 -4.85 20.29
CA LEU A 81 12.08 -5.04 19.10
C LEU A 81 12.94 -6.28 19.30
N TYR A 82 12.86 -7.22 18.38
CA TYR A 82 13.65 -8.46 18.41
C TYR A 82 14.72 -8.45 17.33
N GLN A 83 15.89 -9.00 17.64
CA GLN A 83 16.78 -9.63 16.68
C GLN A 83 16.51 -11.14 16.69
N VAL A 84 16.48 -11.74 15.49
CA VAL A 84 16.22 -13.18 15.31
C VAL A 84 17.36 -13.76 14.50
N LYS A 85 18.04 -14.75 15.07
CA LYS A 85 19.13 -15.49 14.43
C LYS A 85 18.94 -16.97 14.69
N ASP A 86 19.00 -17.79 13.65
CA ASP A 86 18.85 -19.25 13.74
C ASP A 86 17.59 -19.68 14.51
N GLY A 87 16.47 -18.98 14.28
CA GLY A 87 15.19 -19.23 14.95
C GLY A 87 15.08 -18.73 16.40
N VAL A 88 16.19 -18.24 16.97
CA VAL A 88 16.22 -17.69 18.35
C VAL A 88 15.99 -16.19 18.31
N LYS A 89 15.00 -15.74 19.06
CA LYS A 89 14.71 -14.30 19.24
C LYS A 89 15.33 -13.76 20.53
N THR A 90 15.98 -12.62 20.42
CA THR A 90 16.55 -11.86 21.54
C THR A 90 16.03 -10.44 21.49
N GLU A 91 15.62 -9.90 22.63
CA GLU A 91 15.09 -8.53 22.73
C GLU A 91 16.22 -7.50 22.59
N ILE A 92 16.00 -6.53 21.70
CA ILE A 92 16.84 -5.32 21.58
C ILE A 92 16.39 -4.33 22.65
N LYS A 93 17.35 -3.83 23.43
CA LYS A 93 17.12 -2.92 24.56
C LYS A 93 17.13 -1.45 24.14
N ASN A 94 16.71 -0.59 25.08
CA ASN A 94 16.77 0.86 24.97
C ASN A 94 15.82 1.45 23.90
N LEU A 95 14.66 0.79 23.68
CA LEU A 95 13.60 1.38 22.87
C LEU A 95 12.94 2.57 23.59
N PRO A 96 12.51 3.62 22.85
CA PRO A 96 11.62 4.63 23.39
C PRO A 96 10.29 4.04 23.88
N LYS A 97 9.64 4.72 24.84
CA LYS A 97 8.32 4.30 25.33
C LYS A 97 7.28 4.42 24.20
N VAL A 98 6.57 3.33 23.97
CA VAL A 98 5.56 3.20 22.92
C VAL A 98 4.16 3.41 23.48
N TYR A 99 3.33 4.18 22.77
CA TYR A 99 1.90 4.32 23.05
C TYR A 99 1.13 3.16 22.42
N ASN A 100 1.01 2.04 23.14
CA ASN A 100 0.32 0.85 22.66
C ASN A 100 -1.20 0.95 22.92
N ARG A 101 -1.95 1.48 21.94
CA ARG A 101 -3.41 1.58 22.02
C ARG A 101 -4.05 1.33 20.64
N GLY A 102 -4.99 0.39 20.58
CA GLY A 102 -5.69 0.04 19.33
C GLY A 102 -4.73 -0.44 18.26
N GLN A 103 -4.65 0.27 17.14
CA GLN A 103 -3.71 -0.01 16.05
C GLN A 103 -2.31 0.56 16.30
N GLY A 104 -2.15 1.50 17.25
CA GLY A 104 -0.87 2.08 17.63
C GLY A 104 0.01 1.11 18.42
N GLY A 105 1.32 1.33 18.35
CA GLY A 105 2.32 0.48 18.99
C GLY A 105 3.71 0.74 18.43
N LEU A 106 4.61 -0.23 18.53
CA LEU A 106 5.85 -0.29 17.77
C LEU A 106 5.51 -0.84 16.37
N LEU A 107 5.84 -0.11 15.32
CA LEU A 107 5.29 -0.33 14.00
C LEU A 107 6.38 -0.79 13.01
N ASP A 108 6.84 0.05 12.11
CA ASP A 108 7.78 -0.41 11.08
C ASP A 108 9.25 -0.29 11.47
N VAL A 109 10.10 -1.08 10.82
CA VAL A 109 11.56 -1.02 10.94
C VAL A 109 12.20 -1.30 9.60
N VAL A 110 13.11 -0.41 9.18
CA VAL A 110 13.91 -0.58 7.95
C VAL A 110 15.36 -0.18 8.21
N LEU A 111 16.29 -0.75 7.43
CA LEU A 111 17.68 -0.29 7.42
C LEU A 111 17.85 0.85 6.42
N HIS A 112 18.80 1.74 6.71
CA HIS A 112 19.31 2.68 5.70
C HIS A 112 19.85 1.88 4.49
N PRO A 113 19.66 2.34 3.23
CA PRO A 113 20.24 1.67 2.07
C PRO A 113 21.75 1.44 2.17
N ASP A 114 22.49 2.39 2.75
CA ASP A 114 23.92 2.32 3.04
C ASP A 114 24.23 1.86 4.48
N TYR A 115 23.40 1.00 5.09
CA TYR A 115 23.57 0.54 6.47
C TYR A 115 25.00 0.08 6.80
N LYS A 116 25.65 -0.65 5.89
CA LYS A 116 27.03 -1.13 6.07
C LYS A 116 28.03 0.00 6.31
N LYS A 117 27.74 1.23 5.82
CA LYS A 117 28.62 2.39 6.01
C LYS A 117 28.25 3.21 7.24
N ASN A 118 26.94 3.37 7.50
CA ASN A 118 26.46 4.34 8.49
C ASN A 118 25.80 3.71 9.73
N GLY A 119 25.32 2.45 9.64
CA GLY A 119 24.72 1.72 10.76
C GLY A 119 23.33 2.19 11.19
N TRP A 120 22.65 3.04 10.40
CA TRP A 120 21.36 3.57 10.77
C TRP A 120 20.22 2.59 10.49
N ILE A 121 19.34 2.41 11.50
CA ILE A 121 18.03 1.79 11.38
C ILE A 121 16.95 2.85 11.64
N TYR A 122 15.83 2.73 10.95
CA TYR A 122 14.70 3.65 11.04
C TYR A 122 13.51 2.91 11.61
N ILE A 123 12.83 3.54 12.54
CA ILE A 123 11.72 2.92 13.27
C ILE A 123 10.58 3.91 13.37
N THR A 124 9.36 3.45 13.06
CA THR A 124 8.14 4.18 13.38
C THR A 124 7.42 3.54 14.56
N TYR A 125 6.84 4.36 15.38
CA TYR A 125 6.01 3.95 16.51
C TYR A 125 5.03 5.05 16.89
N SER A 126 4.02 4.71 17.65
CA SER A 126 3.14 5.70 18.25
C SER A 126 3.75 6.24 19.55
N SER A 127 3.88 7.57 19.63
CA SER A 127 4.50 8.31 20.74
C SER A 127 3.51 9.28 21.36
N THR A 128 3.60 9.46 22.66
CA THR A 128 2.84 10.48 23.43
C THR A 128 3.53 11.85 23.48
N GLU A 129 4.73 11.97 22.91
CA GLU A 129 5.44 13.24 22.84
C GLU A 129 4.67 14.25 21.99
N GLY A 130 4.83 15.53 22.31
CA GLY A 130 4.21 16.63 21.59
C GLY A 130 2.86 17.05 22.17
N GLU A 131 2.11 17.85 21.41
CA GLU A 131 0.87 18.49 21.81
C GLU A 131 -0.33 17.53 21.78
N GLY A 132 -1.23 17.65 22.75
CA GLY A 132 -2.48 16.90 22.87
C GLY A 132 -2.34 15.57 23.59
N ASP A 133 -3.48 15.05 24.07
CA ASP A 133 -3.56 13.77 24.75
C ASP A 133 -3.47 12.58 23.79
N GLY A 134 -2.99 11.45 24.32
CA GLY A 134 -2.89 10.21 23.57
C GLY A 134 -1.58 10.07 22.81
N GLY A 135 -1.61 9.72 21.53
CA GLY A 135 -0.39 9.52 20.75
C GLY A 135 -0.58 9.68 19.25
N ASN A 136 0.53 9.87 18.56
CA ASN A 136 0.58 9.93 17.10
C ASN A 136 1.87 9.28 16.58
N THR A 137 1.95 9.08 15.27
CA THR A 137 3.09 8.46 14.60
C THR A 137 4.35 9.30 14.77
N LYS A 138 5.44 8.64 15.14
CA LYS A 138 6.79 9.21 15.24
C LYS A 138 7.77 8.35 14.44
N LEU A 139 8.66 9.01 13.72
CA LEU A 139 9.80 8.42 13.04
C LEU A 139 11.09 8.79 13.77
N ILE A 140 11.91 7.79 14.06
CA ILE A 140 13.26 7.94 14.60
C ILE A 140 14.26 7.19 13.74
N ARG A 141 15.54 7.54 13.88
CA ARG A 141 16.64 6.65 13.50
C ARG A 141 17.52 6.35 14.71
N ALA A 142 18.19 5.21 14.69
CA ALA A 142 19.10 4.78 15.76
C ALA A 142 20.17 3.88 15.17
N LYS A 143 21.21 3.59 15.97
CA LYS A 143 22.18 2.52 15.68
C LYS A 143 21.95 1.35 16.60
N LEU A 144 22.25 0.14 16.10
CA LEU A 144 22.18 -1.08 16.89
C LEU A 144 23.61 -1.51 17.29
N GLN A 145 23.89 -1.56 18.58
CA GLN A 145 25.16 -2.00 19.11
C GLN A 145 24.95 -2.87 20.35
N ASN A 146 25.58 -4.04 20.37
CA ASN A 146 25.55 -4.98 21.52
C ASN A 146 24.11 -5.27 22.02
N GLY A 147 23.15 -5.47 21.08
CA GLY A 147 21.76 -5.77 21.41
C GLY A 147 20.97 -4.58 21.99
N SER A 148 21.44 -3.35 21.82
CA SER A 148 20.78 -2.13 22.33
C SER A 148 20.75 -1.05 21.26
N LEU A 149 19.69 -0.23 21.26
CA LEU A 149 19.64 1.00 20.47
C LEU A 149 20.50 2.08 21.13
N ILE A 150 21.33 2.71 20.31
CA ILE A 150 22.17 3.85 20.70
C ILE A 150 22.00 4.98 19.69
N GLN A 151 22.42 6.20 20.01
CA GLN A 151 22.33 7.35 19.13
C GLN A 151 20.91 7.51 18.53
N ILE A 152 19.89 7.49 19.40
CA ILE A 152 18.49 7.63 19.00
C ILE A 152 18.22 9.07 18.64
N GLU A 153 17.81 9.33 17.40
CA GLU A 153 17.50 10.67 16.88
C GLU A 153 16.04 10.73 16.43
N SER A 154 15.33 11.79 16.85
CA SER A 154 13.96 12.05 16.42
C SER A 154 13.99 12.77 15.07
N LEU A 155 13.38 12.17 14.05
CA LEU A 155 13.35 12.73 12.70
C LEU A 155 12.05 13.47 12.41
N TYR A 156 10.93 12.89 12.82
CA TYR A 156 9.61 13.51 12.65
C TYR A 156 8.61 13.01 13.69
N LYS A 157 7.71 13.91 14.10
CA LYS A 157 6.59 13.56 14.97
C LYS A 157 5.33 14.23 14.43
N ALA A 158 4.37 13.43 14.00
CA ALA A 158 3.07 13.92 13.55
C ALA A 158 2.27 14.50 14.74
N SER A 159 1.57 15.62 14.52
CA SER A 159 0.81 16.34 15.52
C SER A 159 -0.55 16.83 14.98
N PRO A 160 -1.53 17.12 15.88
CA PRO A 160 -1.51 16.84 17.32
C PRO A 160 -1.66 15.36 17.65
N ASN A 161 -1.40 14.98 18.89
CA ASN A 161 -1.77 13.67 19.42
C ASN A 161 -3.30 13.50 19.46
N THR A 162 -3.76 12.25 19.54
CA THR A 162 -5.18 11.93 19.74
C THR A 162 -5.32 10.66 20.57
N THR A 163 -6.38 10.59 21.36
CA THR A 163 -6.73 9.40 22.14
C THR A 163 -7.39 8.30 21.30
N LYS A 164 -7.73 8.59 20.04
CA LYS A 164 -8.30 7.60 19.12
C LYS A 164 -7.29 6.50 18.82
N GLY A 165 -7.77 5.24 18.78
CA GLY A 165 -6.91 4.05 18.65
C GLY A 165 -6.66 3.57 17.23
N GLN A 166 -7.12 4.29 16.19
CA GLN A 166 -7.04 3.84 14.79
C GLN A 166 -6.13 4.72 13.94
N HIS A 167 -5.76 4.19 12.76
CA HIS A 167 -5.17 4.84 11.60
C HIS A 167 -3.84 5.54 11.90
N PHE A 168 -2.81 4.77 12.24
CA PHE A 168 -1.46 5.31 12.48
C PHE A 168 -0.58 5.34 11.21
N GLY A 169 -0.98 4.66 10.13
CA GLY A 169 -0.13 4.50 8.95
C GLY A 169 1.17 3.77 9.28
N SER A 170 2.31 4.47 9.17
CA SER A 170 3.63 4.14 9.72
C SER A 170 4.62 3.40 8.83
N ARG A 171 4.26 2.92 7.64
CA ARG A 171 5.24 2.28 6.74
C ARG A 171 6.34 3.23 6.33
N ILE A 172 7.54 2.69 6.16
CA ILE A 172 8.75 3.40 5.74
C ILE A 172 9.29 2.76 4.47
N VAL A 173 9.70 3.57 3.51
CA VAL A 173 10.48 3.14 2.35
C VAL A 173 11.50 4.20 1.98
N PHE A 174 12.65 3.77 1.46
CA PHE A 174 13.64 4.65 0.84
C PHE A 174 13.49 4.61 -0.68
N ASP A 175 13.65 5.77 -1.33
CA ASP A 175 13.84 5.80 -2.77
C ASP A 175 15.31 5.60 -3.15
N LYS A 176 15.59 5.60 -4.46
CA LYS A 176 16.95 5.38 -4.99
C LYS A 176 17.90 6.56 -4.73
N GLU A 177 17.36 7.73 -4.49
CA GLU A 177 18.06 8.96 -4.14
C GLU A 177 18.39 9.03 -2.64
N GLY A 178 17.81 8.14 -1.83
CA GLY A 178 18.01 8.06 -0.38
C GLY A 178 17.02 8.88 0.43
N PHE A 179 15.97 9.42 -0.18
CA PHE A 179 14.88 10.07 0.56
C PHE A 179 14.01 9.03 1.27
N ILE A 180 13.56 9.39 2.46
CA ILE A 180 12.62 8.61 3.25
C ILE A 180 11.20 9.00 2.88
N TYR A 181 10.37 8.01 2.55
CA TYR A 181 8.92 8.16 2.55
C TYR A 181 8.34 7.38 3.73
N PHE A 182 7.43 8.00 4.45
CA PHE A 182 6.68 7.32 5.50
C PHE A 182 5.25 7.85 5.56
N SER A 183 4.35 7.09 6.18
CA SER A 183 2.95 7.43 6.24
C SER A 183 2.48 7.73 7.66
N ALA A 184 1.46 8.60 7.79
CA ALA A 184 0.62 8.70 8.97
C ALA A 184 -0.84 8.67 8.55
N GLY A 185 -1.65 7.83 9.20
CA GLY A 185 -3.08 7.77 8.96
C GLY A 185 -3.82 8.98 9.53
N GLU A 186 -5.09 9.15 9.15
CA GLU A 186 -5.90 10.31 9.49
C GLU A 186 -6.37 10.36 10.95
N ARG A 187 -6.09 9.34 11.73
CA ARG A 187 -6.33 9.24 13.17
C ARG A 187 -7.81 9.27 13.57
N GLY A 188 -8.73 8.85 12.68
CA GLY A 188 -10.17 8.81 12.92
C GLY A 188 -10.86 10.17 12.89
N ASP A 189 -10.22 11.15 12.26
CA ASP A 189 -10.79 12.50 12.07
C ASP A 189 -10.79 12.87 10.58
N HIS A 190 -11.57 12.08 9.84
CA HIS A 190 -11.50 12.06 8.39
C HIS A 190 -12.02 13.34 7.71
N PHE A 191 -12.97 14.05 8.30
CA PHE A 191 -13.45 15.32 7.73
C PHE A 191 -12.53 16.52 7.99
N VAL A 192 -11.54 16.37 8.85
CA VAL A 192 -10.65 17.47 9.26
C VAL A 192 -9.24 17.29 8.70
N ASN A 193 -8.64 16.11 8.90
CA ASN A 193 -7.21 15.94 8.71
C ASN A 193 -6.75 15.69 7.27
N PRO A 194 -7.35 14.75 6.48
CA PRO A 194 -6.72 14.28 5.23
C PRO A 194 -6.54 15.35 4.18
N GLN A 195 -7.53 16.25 4.04
CA GLN A 195 -7.54 17.28 3.01
C GLN A 195 -6.81 18.57 3.41
N ASP A 196 -6.51 18.75 4.70
CA ASP A 196 -5.84 19.95 5.23
C ASP A 196 -4.33 19.75 5.29
N ILE A 197 -3.59 20.43 4.43
CA ILE A 197 -2.12 20.36 4.39
C ILE A 197 -1.42 21.15 5.50
N THR A 198 -2.16 21.92 6.31
CA THR A 198 -1.63 22.58 7.52
C THR A 198 -1.56 21.61 8.70
N ARG A 199 -2.17 20.42 8.56
CA ARG A 199 -2.22 19.37 9.56
C ARG A 199 -1.39 18.16 9.14
N ASP A 200 -0.86 17.45 10.10
CA ASP A 200 -0.26 16.15 9.85
C ASP A 200 -1.32 15.10 9.49
N ASN A 201 -1.44 13.99 9.75
CA ASN A 201 -2.49 12.96 9.67
C ASN A 201 -3.19 12.81 8.28
N GLY A 202 -3.25 11.60 7.79
CA GLY A 202 -3.76 11.29 6.44
C GLY A 202 -2.81 11.76 5.33
N LYS A 203 -1.50 11.51 5.53
CA LYS A 203 -0.42 12.01 4.68
C LYS A 203 0.64 10.95 4.40
N ILE A 204 1.31 11.11 3.27
CA ILE A 204 2.64 10.54 3.02
C ILE A 204 3.64 11.69 3.04
N TYR A 205 4.73 11.49 3.77
CA TYR A 205 5.80 12.45 3.98
C TYR A 205 7.04 12.04 3.21
N ARG A 206 7.89 13.03 2.86
CA ARG A 206 9.21 12.82 2.30
C ARG A 206 10.24 13.64 3.05
N LEU A 207 11.31 12.99 3.50
CA LEU A 207 12.40 13.60 4.25
C LEU A 207 13.76 13.17 3.67
N ASN A 208 14.79 13.95 3.97
CA ASN A 208 16.16 13.46 3.91
C ASN A 208 16.38 12.37 4.98
N ASP A 209 17.45 11.60 4.88
CA ASP A 209 17.78 10.52 5.82
C ASP A 209 18.07 11.00 7.25
N ASP A 210 18.41 12.29 7.42
CA ASP A 210 18.63 12.97 8.70
C ASP A 210 17.36 13.63 9.27
N GLY A 211 16.22 13.51 8.59
CA GLY A 211 14.95 14.12 8.98
C GLY A 211 14.75 15.56 8.51
N SER A 212 15.74 16.18 7.89
CA SER A 212 15.57 17.50 7.29
C SER A 212 14.63 17.45 6.08
N ILE A 213 14.00 18.57 5.77
CA ILE A 213 13.00 18.66 4.70
C ILE A 213 13.69 18.91 3.37
N PRO A 214 13.48 18.07 2.32
CA PRO A 214 13.98 18.32 0.99
C PRO A 214 13.44 19.65 0.43
N LYS A 215 14.33 20.48 -0.12
CA LYS A 215 13.97 21.81 -0.65
C LYS A 215 12.95 21.76 -1.79
N ASP A 216 12.89 20.65 -2.50
CA ASP A 216 11.98 20.41 -3.60
C ASP A 216 10.67 19.73 -3.18
N ASN A 217 10.38 19.57 -1.87
CA ASN A 217 9.09 19.10 -1.42
C ASN A 217 7.96 20.05 -1.88
N PRO A 218 6.76 19.50 -2.17
CA PRO A 218 5.72 20.25 -2.89
C PRO A 218 5.17 21.47 -2.14
N PHE A 219 5.28 21.47 -0.81
CA PHE A 219 4.67 22.50 0.03
C PHE A 219 5.70 23.38 0.76
N VAL A 220 6.99 23.27 0.40
CA VAL A 220 8.05 24.15 0.94
C VAL A 220 7.76 25.60 0.57
N GLY A 221 7.80 26.48 1.59
CA GLY A 221 7.52 27.90 1.42
C GLY A 221 6.03 28.26 1.27
N LYS A 222 5.12 27.29 1.34
CA LYS A 222 3.67 27.54 1.35
C LYS A 222 3.22 27.87 2.77
N GLU A 223 2.68 29.06 2.98
CA GLU A 223 2.25 29.55 4.29
C GLU A 223 1.31 28.55 5.00
N GLY A 224 1.62 28.23 6.24
CA GLY A 224 0.86 27.32 7.08
C GLY A 224 0.99 25.83 6.76
N ALA A 225 1.50 25.46 5.59
CA ALA A 225 1.59 24.05 5.19
C ALA A 225 2.69 23.30 5.98
N LYS A 226 2.47 22.01 6.22
CA LYS A 226 3.50 21.09 6.71
C LYS A 226 4.44 20.73 5.56
N GLU A 227 5.63 21.29 5.54
CA GLU A 227 6.59 21.17 4.42
C GLU A 227 7.09 19.74 4.15
N ALA A 228 6.99 18.86 5.16
CA ALA A 228 7.34 17.45 5.03
C ALA A 228 6.33 16.64 4.19
N ILE A 229 5.12 17.15 3.97
CA ILE A 229 4.07 16.45 3.22
C ILE A 229 4.50 16.31 1.75
N TYR A 230 4.39 15.08 1.23
CA TYR A 230 4.60 14.77 -0.18
C TYR A 230 3.29 14.56 -0.94
N SER A 231 2.32 13.84 -0.33
CA SER A 231 0.95 13.68 -0.81
C SER A 231 -0.05 13.69 0.34
N TYR A 232 -1.33 13.91 0.05
CA TYR A 232 -2.37 14.09 1.04
C TYR A 232 -3.70 13.44 0.61
N GLY A 233 -4.72 13.49 1.47
CA GLY A 233 -6.01 12.88 1.19
C GLY A 233 -6.00 11.37 1.40
N HIS A 234 -5.16 10.85 2.31
CA HIS A 234 -5.07 9.44 2.66
C HIS A 234 -5.89 9.11 3.92
N ARG A 235 -6.41 7.88 3.99
CA ARG A 235 -7.10 7.39 5.18
C ARG A 235 -6.14 6.69 6.13
N ASN A 236 -5.59 5.56 5.74
CA ASN A 236 -4.70 4.75 6.58
C ASN A 236 -3.75 3.91 5.72
N PRO A 237 -2.69 4.51 5.20
CA PRO A 237 -1.68 3.80 4.44
C PRO A 237 -0.95 2.76 5.30
N GLN A 238 -1.14 1.48 5.00
CA GLN A 238 -0.57 0.35 5.73
C GLN A 238 0.54 -0.37 4.97
N GLY A 239 0.73 -0.04 3.69
CA GLY A 239 1.82 -0.51 2.86
C GLY A 239 2.49 0.61 2.11
N LEU A 240 3.82 0.60 2.07
CA LEU A 240 4.65 1.37 1.16
C LEU A 240 5.73 0.45 0.59
N ALA A 241 5.94 0.51 -0.72
CA ALA A 241 7.03 -0.20 -1.37
C ALA A 241 7.57 0.63 -2.54
N MET A 242 8.89 0.65 -2.69
CA MET A 242 9.54 1.12 -3.91
C MET A 242 9.37 0.09 -5.01
N ASN A 243 8.77 0.46 -6.13
CA ASN A 243 8.80 -0.38 -7.32
C ASN A 243 10.23 -0.44 -7.86
N PRO A 244 10.93 -1.58 -7.79
CA PRO A 244 12.35 -1.66 -8.16
C PRO A 244 12.59 -1.49 -9.65
N PHE A 245 11.54 -1.64 -10.47
CA PHE A 245 11.61 -1.57 -11.93
C PHE A 245 11.36 -0.16 -12.46
N THR A 246 10.52 0.64 -11.79
CA THR A 246 10.15 2.00 -12.23
C THR A 246 10.73 3.09 -11.33
N GLY A 247 11.04 2.78 -10.07
CA GLY A 247 11.46 3.75 -9.07
C GLY A 247 10.30 4.54 -8.45
N ALA A 248 9.05 4.19 -8.77
CA ALA A 248 7.89 4.82 -8.17
C ALA A 248 7.60 4.26 -6.77
N VAL A 249 7.16 5.10 -5.84
CA VAL A 249 6.64 4.67 -4.55
C VAL A 249 5.19 4.23 -4.74
N TRP A 250 4.90 2.99 -4.37
CA TRP A 250 3.57 2.43 -4.33
C TRP A 250 3.06 2.37 -2.90
N GLU A 251 1.78 2.54 -2.76
CA GLU A 251 1.09 2.55 -1.48
C GLU A 251 -0.17 1.71 -1.58
N HIS A 252 -0.58 1.09 -0.48
CA HIS A 252 -1.95 0.64 -0.28
C HIS A 252 -2.51 1.16 1.04
N GLU A 253 -3.80 1.46 1.05
CA GLU A 253 -4.48 1.94 2.23
C GLU A 253 -5.83 1.27 2.48
N HIS A 254 -6.25 1.33 3.73
CA HIS A 254 -7.57 0.85 4.13
C HIS A 254 -8.65 1.85 3.77
N GLY A 255 -9.65 1.41 3.02
CA GLY A 255 -10.94 2.05 2.96
C GLY A 255 -11.77 1.81 4.24
N PRO A 256 -13.01 2.31 4.29
CA PRO A 256 -13.95 1.97 5.35
C PRO A 256 -14.54 0.55 5.16
N GLN A 257 -15.82 0.40 4.95
CA GLN A 257 -16.40 -0.88 4.56
C GLN A 257 -16.33 -1.04 3.04
N GLY A 258 -15.25 -1.65 2.54
CA GLY A 258 -14.85 -1.67 1.14
C GLY A 258 -13.97 -0.49 0.75
N GLY A 259 -13.46 -0.48 -0.49
CA GLY A 259 -12.67 0.61 -1.02
C GLY A 259 -11.25 0.72 -0.43
N ASP A 260 -10.65 -0.41 0.00
CA ASP A 260 -9.19 -0.44 0.17
C ASP A 260 -8.55 -0.21 -1.21
N GLU A 261 -7.41 0.48 -1.27
CA GLU A 261 -6.83 0.96 -2.53
C GLU A 261 -5.36 0.56 -2.71
N ILE A 262 -4.92 0.48 -3.96
CA ILE A 262 -3.51 0.54 -4.35
C ILE A 262 -3.28 1.82 -5.15
N ASN A 263 -2.31 2.59 -4.74
CA ASN A 263 -1.94 3.88 -5.29
C ASN A 263 -0.48 3.94 -5.73
N ILE A 264 -0.19 4.74 -6.77
CA ILE A 264 1.17 5.15 -7.14
C ILE A 264 1.34 6.58 -6.66
N ILE A 265 2.29 6.81 -5.76
CA ILE A 265 2.43 8.09 -5.08
C ILE A 265 3.10 9.14 -5.96
N LYS A 266 2.42 10.26 -6.13
CA LYS A 266 2.85 11.42 -6.91
C LYS A 266 3.02 12.65 -6.02
N LYS A 267 3.97 13.50 -6.39
CA LYS A 267 4.26 14.76 -5.71
C LYS A 267 3.05 15.70 -5.74
N ALA A 268 2.69 16.27 -4.59
CA ALA A 268 1.56 17.20 -4.40
C ALA A 268 0.17 16.61 -4.65
N ALA A 269 0.04 15.32 -4.93
CA ALA A 269 -1.22 14.71 -5.31
C ALA A 269 -2.17 14.54 -4.12
N ASN A 270 -3.48 14.68 -4.41
CA ASN A 270 -4.59 14.41 -3.50
C ASN A 270 -5.21 13.05 -3.83
N TYR A 271 -5.24 12.13 -2.86
CA TYR A 271 -5.82 10.78 -2.99
C TYR A 271 -7.28 10.69 -2.53
N GLY A 272 -7.87 11.82 -2.18
CA GLY A 272 -9.30 12.05 -2.17
C GLY A 272 -10.04 11.73 -0.89
N TRP A 273 -9.50 10.95 0.05
CA TRP A 273 -10.19 10.65 1.30
C TRP A 273 -10.47 11.92 2.13
N PRO A 274 -11.71 12.13 2.65
CA PRO A 274 -12.96 11.37 2.45
C PRO A 274 -13.89 11.95 1.35
N VAL A 275 -13.38 12.88 0.53
CA VAL A 275 -14.13 13.59 -0.52
C VAL A 275 -14.64 12.64 -1.61
N VAL A 276 -13.82 11.62 -1.92
CA VAL A 276 -14.19 10.48 -2.75
C VAL A 276 -13.85 9.18 -2.04
N THR A 277 -14.62 8.12 -2.25
CA THR A 277 -14.34 6.77 -1.75
C THR A 277 -15.16 5.73 -2.50
N TYR A 278 -14.61 4.52 -2.65
CA TYR A 278 -15.32 3.35 -3.18
C TYR A 278 -16.01 2.52 -2.08
N GLY A 279 -15.88 2.93 -0.81
CA GLY A 279 -16.49 2.26 0.33
C GLY A 279 -17.62 3.07 0.98
N ILE A 280 -18.28 2.45 1.95
CA ILE A 280 -19.34 3.07 2.79
C ILE A 280 -18.93 3.01 4.26
N ASP A 281 -19.57 3.77 5.13
CA ASP A 281 -19.29 3.71 6.56
C ASP A 281 -19.75 2.39 7.18
N TYR A 282 -19.24 2.06 8.35
CA TYR A 282 -19.52 0.79 9.03
C TYR A 282 -20.97 0.65 9.48
N ASP A 283 -21.71 1.76 9.61
CA ASP A 283 -23.16 1.78 9.87
C ASP A 283 -24.02 1.65 8.59
N GLY A 284 -23.36 1.57 7.41
CA GLY A 284 -24.01 1.45 6.11
C GLY A 284 -24.35 2.79 5.46
N THR A 285 -24.02 3.91 6.08
CA THR A 285 -24.22 5.23 5.49
C THR A 285 -23.16 5.59 4.46
N SER A 286 -23.49 6.48 3.53
CA SER A 286 -22.53 6.98 2.54
C SER A 286 -21.61 8.03 3.18
N ILE A 287 -20.30 7.89 3.03
CA ILE A 287 -19.31 8.90 3.40
C ILE A 287 -19.22 9.97 2.33
N SER A 288 -19.26 9.57 1.07
CA SER A 288 -19.27 10.44 -0.10
C SER A 288 -20.26 9.90 -1.13
N THR A 289 -20.87 10.80 -1.88
CA THR A 289 -21.71 10.44 -3.03
C THR A 289 -20.91 10.20 -4.29
N GLU A 290 -19.60 10.45 -4.25
CA GLU A 290 -18.70 10.36 -5.39
C GLU A 290 -17.56 9.39 -5.09
N SER A 291 -17.17 8.59 -6.08
CA SER A 291 -16.00 7.73 -6.04
C SER A 291 -14.80 8.31 -6.79
N GLU A 292 -15.02 9.30 -7.64
CA GLU A 292 -13.99 9.94 -8.46
C GLU A 292 -14.31 11.44 -8.66
N LYS A 293 -13.26 12.27 -8.73
CA LYS A 293 -13.37 13.71 -9.08
C LYS A 293 -12.20 14.14 -9.95
N PRO A 294 -12.36 15.20 -10.76
CA PRO A 294 -11.23 15.91 -11.35
C PRO A 294 -10.27 16.36 -10.25
N ASP A 295 -8.96 16.40 -10.55
CA ASP A 295 -7.89 16.83 -9.64
C ASP A 295 -7.67 15.93 -8.41
N ILE A 296 -8.34 14.78 -8.36
CA ILE A 296 -8.07 13.70 -7.38
C ILE A 296 -7.47 12.50 -8.11
N GLU A 297 -6.37 11.98 -7.56
CA GLU A 297 -5.72 10.79 -8.12
C GLU A 297 -6.60 9.57 -7.93
N LYS A 298 -6.72 8.79 -9.00
CA LYS A 298 -7.45 7.52 -8.97
C LYS A 298 -6.51 6.41 -8.54
N PRO A 299 -6.99 5.46 -7.71
CA PRO A 299 -6.22 4.26 -7.42
C PRO A 299 -6.02 3.44 -8.70
N ILE A 300 -4.93 2.68 -8.76
CA ILE A 300 -4.73 1.70 -9.84
C ILE A 300 -5.57 0.44 -9.64
N TYR A 301 -6.03 0.22 -8.40
CA TYR A 301 -6.95 -0.84 -8.01
C TYR A 301 -7.64 -0.51 -6.69
N TYR A 302 -8.87 -1.04 -6.50
CA TYR A 302 -9.54 -1.03 -5.21
C TYR A 302 -10.26 -2.36 -4.94
N TRP A 303 -10.30 -2.75 -3.66
CA TRP A 303 -10.97 -3.99 -3.24
C TRP A 303 -12.40 -3.74 -2.76
N LEU A 304 -13.33 -4.51 -3.30
CA LEU A 304 -14.69 -4.68 -2.80
C LEU A 304 -15.01 -6.18 -2.73
N PRO A 305 -15.21 -6.74 -1.53
CA PRO A 305 -15.13 -6.11 -0.21
C PRO A 305 -13.69 -5.78 0.21
N SER A 306 -13.54 -4.93 1.24
CA SER A 306 -12.26 -4.65 1.89
C SER A 306 -11.56 -5.92 2.34
N ILE A 307 -10.25 -6.06 2.01
CA ILE A 307 -9.39 -7.16 2.47
C ILE A 307 -8.58 -6.80 3.71
N ALA A 308 -8.60 -5.53 4.12
CA ALA A 308 -7.72 -4.94 5.11
C ALA A 308 -6.24 -5.22 4.76
N PRO A 309 -5.69 -4.61 3.68
CA PRO A 309 -4.35 -4.88 3.20
C PRO A 309 -3.31 -4.46 4.23
N SER A 310 -2.24 -5.26 4.39
CA SER A 310 -1.17 -4.94 5.33
C SER A 310 0.15 -5.53 4.89
N GLY A 311 1.15 -4.66 4.82
CA GLY A 311 2.44 -4.97 4.22
C GLY A 311 2.36 -5.25 2.72
N MET A 312 3.38 -4.84 1.99
CA MET A 312 3.51 -5.11 0.57
C MET A 312 4.97 -5.21 0.15
N ALA A 313 5.25 -6.06 -0.85
CA ALA A 313 6.59 -6.22 -1.39
C ALA A 313 6.55 -6.60 -2.87
N PHE A 314 7.42 -5.99 -3.67
CA PHE A 314 7.68 -6.46 -5.02
C PHE A 314 8.60 -7.68 -5.00
N VAL A 315 8.30 -8.68 -5.81
CA VAL A 315 9.16 -9.87 -5.96
C VAL A 315 10.22 -9.60 -7.01
N THR A 316 11.49 -9.68 -6.60
CA THR A 316 12.64 -9.49 -7.50
C THR A 316 13.48 -10.76 -7.66
N SER A 317 13.29 -11.74 -6.77
CA SER A 317 14.06 -12.98 -6.71
C SER A 317 13.72 -13.95 -7.85
N ASP A 318 14.75 -14.57 -8.43
CA ASP A 318 14.62 -15.66 -9.40
C ASP A 318 14.14 -16.98 -8.77
N ARG A 319 14.05 -17.06 -7.43
CA ARG A 319 13.45 -18.22 -6.75
C ARG A 319 11.97 -18.40 -7.05
N TYR A 320 11.29 -17.33 -7.46
CA TYR A 320 9.87 -17.30 -7.77
C TYR A 320 9.63 -16.80 -9.19
N PRO A 321 9.96 -17.59 -10.23
CA PRO A 321 9.91 -17.10 -11.60
C PRO A 321 8.53 -16.60 -12.02
N ASP A 322 7.46 -17.27 -11.55
CA ASP A 322 6.06 -16.89 -11.85
C ASP A 322 5.56 -15.67 -11.05
N TRP A 323 6.30 -15.26 -10.01
CA TRP A 323 5.95 -14.10 -9.17
C TRP A 323 6.87 -12.90 -9.41
N LYS A 324 8.02 -13.11 -10.05
CA LYS A 324 8.99 -12.05 -10.30
C LYS A 324 8.38 -10.91 -11.10
N GLY A 325 8.58 -9.68 -10.65
CA GLY A 325 7.99 -8.48 -11.24
C GLY A 325 6.57 -8.17 -10.77
N HIS A 326 6.01 -8.99 -9.89
CA HIS A 326 4.67 -8.81 -9.34
C HIS A 326 4.71 -8.32 -7.89
N LEU A 327 3.56 -7.91 -7.37
CA LEU A 327 3.41 -7.36 -6.03
C LEU A 327 2.73 -8.38 -5.13
N LEU A 328 3.24 -8.54 -3.91
CA LEU A 328 2.60 -9.28 -2.84
C LEU A 328 1.94 -8.31 -1.85
N VAL A 329 0.70 -8.61 -1.44
CA VAL A 329 -0.07 -7.82 -0.47
C VAL A 329 -0.66 -8.75 0.57
N GLY A 330 -0.44 -8.46 1.87
CA GLY A 330 -1.03 -9.22 2.97
C GLY A 330 -2.50 -8.87 3.18
N SER A 331 -3.36 -9.85 3.46
CA SER A 331 -4.74 -9.65 3.88
C SER A 331 -4.92 -9.99 5.35
N LEU A 332 -5.35 -9.02 6.16
CA LEU A 332 -5.70 -9.24 7.56
C LEU A 332 -7.09 -9.88 7.69
N LYS A 333 -8.03 -9.47 6.84
CA LYS A 333 -9.43 -9.91 6.95
C LYS A 333 -9.62 -11.34 6.46
N PHE A 334 -9.09 -11.66 5.29
CA PHE A 334 -9.30 -12.98 4.66
C PHE A 334 -8.13 -13.94 4.87
N GLN A 335 -7.10 -13.54 5.61
CA GLN A 335 -6.03 -14.42 6.10
C GLN A 335 -5.27 -15.16 4.98
N TYR A 336 -4.92 -14.43 3.93
CA TYR A 336 -4.08 -14.89 2.82
C TYR A 336 -3.07 -13.82 2.41
N LEU A 337 -2.10 -14.21 1.63
CA LEU A 337 -1.25 -13.32 0.88
C LEU A 337 -1.80 -13.22 -0.55
N GLU A 338 -1.93 -12.04 -1.12
CA GLU A 338 -2.37 -11.84 -2.49
C GLU A 338 -1.19 -11.54 -3.41
N LEU A 339 -1.06 -12.30 -4.50
CA LEU A 339 -0.19 -11.98 -5.62
C LEU A 339 -0.96 -11.12 -6.62
N VAL A 340 -0.60 -9.87 -6.70
CA VAL A 340 -1.12 -8.89 -7.66
C VAL A 340 -0.22 -8.91 -8.89
N LYS A 341 -0.71 -9.49 -9.99
CA LYS A 341 0.05 -9.66 -11.24
C LYS A 341 0.05 -8.36 -12.03
N LEU A 342 1.23 -7.92 -12.43
CA LEU A 342 1.46 -6.63 -13.05
C LEU A 342 2.00 -6.75 -14.47
N LYS A 343 1.57 -5.83 -15.33
CA LYS A 343 2.23 -5.50 -16.59
C LYS A 343 2.53 -4.00 -16.58
N LYS A 344 3.79 -3.64 -16.29
CA LYS A 344 4.18 -2.28 -15.88
C LYS A 344 3.36 -1.87 -14.63
N ASP A 345 2.65 -0.75 -14.71
CA ASP A 345 1.84 -0.21 -13.62
C ASP A 345 0.35 -0.63 -13.70
N THR A 346 0.02 -1.58 -14.57
CA THR A 346 -1.35 -2.08 -14.73
C THR A 346 -1.50 -3.44 -14.09
N ILE A 347 -2.53 -3.62 -13.28
CA ILE A 347 -2.89 -4.91 -12.69
C ILE A 347 -3.61 -5.76 -13.76
N ILE A 348 -3.08 -6.95 -14.04
CA ILE A 348 -3.58 -7.87 -15.07
C ILE A 348 -4.12 -9.18 -14.50
N GLY A 349 -3.97 -9.41 -13.21
CA GLY A 349 -4.46 -10.62 -12.56
C GLY A 349 -4.23 -10.56 -11.04
N ARG A 350 -4.92 -11.43 -10.32
CA ARG A 350 -4.83 -11.56 -8.87
C ARG A 350 -4.92 -13.03 -8.48
N GLN A 351 -4.15 -13.45 -7.48
CA GLN A 351 -4.12 -14.85 -7.05
C GLN A 351 -3.89 -14.96 -5.55
N LYS A 352 -4.63 -15.84 -4.89
CA LYS A 352 -4.41 -16.15 -3.47
C LYS A 352 -3.15 -16.99 -3.28
N ILE A 353 -2.40 -16.68 -2.23
CA ILE A 353 -1.21 -17.39 -1.77
C ILE A 353 -1.36 -17.61 -0.26
N ALA A 354 -0.91 -18.72 0.27
CA ALA A 354 -0.94 -19.06 1.70
C ALA A 354 -2.32 -18.85 2.34
N VAL A 355 -3.33 -19.45 1.75
CA VAL A 355 -4.74 -19.36 2.19
C VAL A 355 -4.90 -19.93 3.61
N ASN A 356 -5.71 -19.27 4.44
CA ASN A 356 -5.96 -19.62 5.84
C ASN A 356 -4.70 -19.62 6.74
N ILE A 357 -3.67 -18.85 6.33
CA ILE A 357 -2.43 -18.75 7.10
C ILE A 357 -2.59 -17.98 8.42
N GLY A 358 -3.61 -17.16 8.54
CA GLY A 358 -3.83 -16.19 9.62
C GLY A 358 -3.73 -14.77 9.12
N ARG A 359 -3.89 -13.79 10.01
CA ARG A 359 -3.81 -12.36 9.64
C ARG A 359 -2.40 -11.99 9.22
N VAL A 360 -2.20 -11.78 7.91
CA VAL A 360 -0.89 -11.41 7.35
C VAL A 360 -0.64 -9.92 7.61
N ARG A 361 0.31 -9.62 8.50
CA ARG A 361 0.63 -8.25 8.91
C ARG A 361 1.72 -7.62 8.04
N ASN A 362 2.68 -8.42 7.56
CA ASN A 362 3.74 -7.93 6.68
C ASN A 362 4.20 -9.02 5.72
N VAL A 363 4.76 -8.60 4.62
CA VAL A 363 5.48 -9.43 3.65
C VAL A 363 6.74 -8.71 3.22
N ALA A 364 7.84 -9.42 3.12
CA ALA A 364 9.11 -8.89 2.64
C ALA A 364 9.93 -9.97 1.94
N GLN A 365 10.77 -9.57 0.99
CA GLN A 365 11.80 -10.43 0.41
C GLN A 365 13.09 -10.27 1.22
N GLY A 366 13.62 -11.37 1.76
CA GLY A 366 14.86 -11.39 2.49
C GLY A 366 16.09 -11.28 1.57
N PRO A 367 17.27 -11.02 2.14
CA PRO A 367 18.53 -10.91 1.39
C PRO A 367 18.95 -12.23 0.73
N ASP A 368 18.44 -13.37 1.20
CA ASP A 368 18.59 -14.69 0.62
C ASP A 368 17.63 -14.97 -0.57
N GLY A 369 16.80 -13.99 -0.91
CA GLY A 369 15.83 -14.04 -2.00
C GLY A 369 14.53 -14.79 -1.67
N TYR A 370 14.36 -15.32 -0.45
CA TYR A 370 13.08 -15.90 -0.04
C TYR A 370 12.07 -14.84 0.38
N ILE A 371 10.79 -15.19 0.26
CA ILE A 371 9.68 -14.37 0.74
C ILE A 371 9.36 -14.78 2.18
N TYR A 372 9.28 -13.78 3.04
CA TYR A 372 8.92 -13.91 4.45
C TYR A 372 7.58 -13.24 4.71
N ILE A 373 6.75 -13.88 5.52
CA ILE A 373 5.44 -13.35 5.92
C ILE A 373 5.35 -13.28 7.45
N ALA A 374 4.91 -12.14 7.94
CA ALA A 374 4.64 -11.90 9.35
C ALA A 374 3.15 -12.15 9.62
N VAL A 375 2.84 -13.11 10.48
CA VAL A 375 1.46 -13.56 10.74
C VAL A 375 1.13 -13.42 12.21
N GLU A 376 0.03 -12.73 12.52
CA GLU A 376 -0.44 -12.52 13.90
C GLU A 376 -0.68 -13.88 14.59
N GLY A 377 -0.14 -14.03 15.81
CA GLY A 377 -0.21 -15.25 16.62
C GLY A 377 0.70 -16.38 16.19
N LYS A 378 1.34 -16.30 15.02
CA LYS A 378 2.25 -17.35 14.50
C LYS A 378 3.72 -16.95 14.49
N GLY A 379 4.03 -15.66 14.25
CA GLY A 379 5.39 -15.16 14.10
C GLY A 379 5.77 -14.97 12.63
N ILE A 380 7.00 -15.34 12.25
CA ILE A 380 7.52 -15.19 10.89
C ILE A 380 7.63 -16.55 10.21
N LEU A 381 7.05 -16.62 9.02
CA LEU A 381 7.10 -17.79 8.14
C LEU A 381 7.87 -17.42 6.87
N LYS A 382 8.52 -18.43 6.26
CA LYS A 382 9.23 -18.33 4.98
C LYS A 382 8.52 -19.19 3.95
N ILE A 383 8.30 -18.65 2.74
CA ILE A 383 7.75 -19.38 1.60
C ILE A 383 8.91 -20.01 0.84
N ILE A 384 8.91 -21.34 0.72
CA ILE A 384 9.93 -22.09 -0.02
C ILE A 384 9.27 -22.64 -1.28
N PRO A 385 9.68 -22.18 -2.48
CA PRO A 385 9.18 -22.76 -3.72
C PRO A 385 9.61 -24.20 -3.87
N ASN A 386 8.75 -25.05 -4.45
CA ASN A 386 9.05 -26.46 -4.73
C ASN A 386 10.00 -26.61 -5.91
#